data_bd9fadbf4af7b2a8b8f07865f5776cd3
#
_entry.id   bd9fadbf4af7b2a8b8f07865f5776cd3
#
_cell.length_a   1.000
_cell.length_b   1.000
_cell.length_c   1.000
_cell.angle_alpha   90.00
_cell.angle_beta   90.00
_cell.angle_gamma   90.00
#
_symmetry.space_group_name_H-M   'P 1'
#
loop_
_entity.id
_entity.type
_entity.pdbx_description
1 polymer ?
#
loop_
_entity_poly.entity_id
_entity_poly.type
_entity_poly.pdbx_seq_one_letter_code
_entity_poly.pdbx_strand_id
1 'polypeptide(L)'
;MRKMKRLLAAGLATIMACSMLTGCGSGSSDKKASSDKDSSKGSVYYLNFKPEADEQWQELAKEYTDETGVPVTVVTAAANQYETTLKSEMGKSEAPTLFQVNGPVGLASWKDYCYDLTGSDILNELTSDKFELKNGDEIAGVGYCTETYGLIYNKALLKKAGYTQDDIKSFADLKKVAEDITKRKDELGFSAFTSAGMDGSSDWRFKTHLANLPIYYEYQKDGITDTKAIKGTYLDNYRNIWDLYINNGTCDAKQLSKKTGDDAVAEFTTEQAVFYQNGTWAYGDIADVGDDNLGMLPIYIGAPGEEKQGLCTGTENYWCVNKNASKEDIQATLDFMNWCVTSEEGTKMMCGADGMGFVIPFKNNLESENPLVNIANDYMEKGYTPVDWTFSTMPSEQWKNDLGSALTTYAADQTDANWKLVQTAFVDEWAKEAAAATK
;
A
#
# COMPACT_ATOMS: atom_id res chain seq x y z
N MET A 1 -4.84 -31.28 -11.33
CA MET A 1 -4.41 -32.20 -10.25
C MET A 1 -2.89 -32.17 -10.15
N ARG A 2 -2.32 -31.22 -9.45
CA ARG A 2 -0.90 -31.21 -9.04
C ARG A 2 -0.85 -31.29 -7.52
N LYS A 3 -0.27 -32.37 -7.02
CA LYS A 3 -0.19 -32.72 -5.60
C LYS A 3 0.89 -31.86 -4.93
N MET A 4 0.49 -31.11 -3.92
CA MET A 4 1.36 -30.47 -2.95
C MET A 4 2.27 -31.47 -2.21
N LYS A 5 3.54 -31.15 -2.09
CA LYS A 5 4.43 -31.71 -1.09
C LYS A 5 4.81 -30.59 -0.10
N ARG A 6 4.15 -30.60 1.04
CA ARG A 6 4.60 -29.82 2.21
C ARG A 6 5.70 -30.62 2.90
N LEU A 7 6.88 -30.03 3.05
CA LEU A 7 7.96 -30.56 3.92
C LEU A 7 8.05 -29.65 5.14
N LEU A 8 7.71 -30.23 6.30
CA LEU A 8 8.06 -29.67 7.61
C LEU A 8 9.58 -29.71 7.79
N ALA A 9 10.20 -28.61 8.16
CA ALA A 9 11.53 -28.56 8.71
C ALA A 9 11.46 -28.08 10.16
N ALA A 10 11.67 -29.01 11.08
CA ALA A 10 11.85 -28.76 12.50
C ALA A 10 13.28 -28.28 12.78
N GLY A 11 13.42 -27.33 13.69
CA GLY A 11 14.69 -26.70 14.04
C GLY A 11 15.66 -27.59 14.81
N LEU A 12 16.94 -27.23 14.73
CA LEU A 12 17.94 -27.58 15.74
C LEU A 12 18.94 -26.41 15.85
N ALA A 13 18.90 -25.74 17.00
CA ALA A 13 19.95 -24.84 17.42
C ALA A 13 21.15 -25.62 17.90
N THR A 14 22.35 -25.31 17.41
CA THR A 14 23.59 -25.84 18.01
C THR A 14 24.59 -24.69 18.18
N ILE A 15 24.84 -24.39 19.41
CA ILE A 15 25.92 -23.51 19.93
C ILE A 15 27.23 -24.25 19.74
N MET A 16 28.26 -23.61 19.18
CA MET A 16 29.64 -24.03 19.41
C MET A 16 30.58 -22.85 19.63
N ALA A 17 31.21 -22.93 20.76
CA ALA A 17 32.16 -21.98 21.28
C ALA A 17 33.58 -22.17 20.73
N CYS A 18 34.36 -21.11 20.87
CA CYS A 18 35.76 -20.89 20.57
C CYS A 18 36.76 -22.04 20.81
N SER A 19 37.76 -22.10 19.95
CA SER A 19 39.14 -22.32 20.39
C SER A 19 40.15 -21.72 19.38
N MET A 20 40.96 -20.81 19.88
CA MET A 20 42.18 -20.31 19.24
C MET A 20 43.27 -21.38 19.30
N LEU A 21 44.02 -21.53 18.25
CA LEU A 21 45.38 -22.05 18.27
C LEU A 21 46.17 -21.51 17.10
N THR A 22 47.24 -20.82 17.43
CA THR A 22 48.31 -20.28 16.58
C THR A 22 49.12 -21.41 15.94
N GLY A 23 49.51 -21.23 14.68
CA GLY A 23 50.49 -22.06 14.01
C GLY A 23 51.02 -21.40 12.74
N CYS A 24 52.25 -20.92 12.73
CA CYS A 24 53.00 -20.49 11.53
C CYS A 24 53.41 -21.69 10.67
N GLY A 25 53.37 -21.52 9.34
CA GLY A 25 54.02 -22.47 8.40
C GLY A 25 53.72 -22.18 6.94
N SER A 26 54.72 -21.68 6.22
CA SER A 26 54.96 -21.54 4.79
C SER A 26 54.05 -22.19 3.73
N GLY A 27 53.63 -21.38 2.79
CA GLY A 27 53.77 -21.59 1.32
C GLY A 27 52.83 -22.58 0.66
N SER A 28 51.76 -22.10 0.08
CA SER A 28 51.30 -22.59 -1.25
C SER A 28 50.27 -21.62 -1.83
N SER A 29 50.43 -21.26 -3.09
CA SER A 29 49.61 -20.36 -3.87
C SER A 29 48.23 -20.95 -4.14
N ASP A 30 47.22 -20.60 -3.37
CA ASP A 30 45.83 -20.80 -3.74
C ASP A 30 45.27 -19.49 -4.31
N LYS A 31 44.87 -19.56 -5.56
CA LYS A 31 44.16 -18.51 -6.27
C LYS A 31 42.86 -18.23 -5.50
N LYS A 32 42.82 -17.12 -4.75
CA LYS A 32 41.57 -16.47 -4.43
C LYS A 32 40.91 -16.11 -5.75
N ALA A 33 39.74 -16.70 -6.02
CA ALA A 33 38.81 -16.11 -6.93
C ALA A 33 38.37 -14.77 -6.31
N SER A 34 39.04 -13.70 -6.67
CA SER A 34 38.52 -12.37 -6.53
C SER A 34 37.36 -12.30 -7.52
N SER A 35 36.13 -12.21 -7.05
CA SER A 35 35.10 -11.61 -7.84
C SER A 35 35.54 -10.17 -8.07
N ASP A 36 36.22 -9.89 -9.17
CA ASP A 36 36.36 -8.53 -9.69
C ASP A 36 34.93 -8.04 -9.94
N LYS A 37 34.35 -7.33 -8.97
CA LYS A 37 33.25 -6.42 -9.27
C LYS A 37 33.82 -5.43 -10.28
N ASP A 38 33.28 -5.46 -11.48
CA ASP A 38 33.56 -4.43 -12.47
C ASP A 38 32.98 -3.12 -11.92
N SER A 39 33.79 -2.41 -11.13
CA SER A 39 33.40 -1.19 -10.42
C SER A 39 33.04 -0.03 -11.36
N SER A 40 33.17 -0.24 -12.67
CA SER A 40 32.86 0.75 -13.70
C SER A 40 31.38 0.87 -14.04
N LYS A 41 30.55 -0.12 -13.65
CA LYS A 41 29.11 -0.17 -14.03
C LYS A 41 28.16 0.26 -12.90
N GLY A 42 28.66 0.46 -11.68
CA GLY A 42 27.83 0.71 -10.52
C GLY A 42 27.01 -0.50 -10.07
N SER A 43 26.11 -0.29 -9.12
CA SER A 43 25.19 -1.28 -8.59
C SER A 43 23.90 -0.63 -8.14
N VAL A 44 22.82 -1.43 -8.03
CA VAL A 44 21.54 -0.99 -7.51
C VAL A 44 21.24 -1.69 -6.19
N TYR A 45 20.89 -0.93 -5.17
CA TYR A 45 20.29 -1.44 -3.95
C TYR A 45 18.88 -0.85 -3.81
N TYR A 46 17.86 -1.66 -4.07
CA TYR A 46 16.45 -1.26 -3.95
C TYR A 46 15.89 -1.70 -2.60
N LEU A 47 15.45 -0.73 -1.79
CA LEU A 47 14.63 -1.00 -0.62
C LEU A 47 13.16 -1.00 -1.04
N ASN A 48 12.59 -2.20 -1.19
CA ASN A 48 11.22 -2.39 -1.63
C ASN A 48 10.22 -2.17 -0.48
N PHE A 49 9.17 -1.40 -0.78
CA PHE A 49 8.07 -1.09 0.14
C PHE A 49 6.99 -2.18 0.17
N LYS A 50 6.82 -2.93 -0.94
CA LYS A 50 5.69 -3.82 -1.18
C LYS A 50 6.06 -5.28 -0.90
N PRO A 51 5.76 -5.82 0.32
CA PRO A 51 6.07 -7.20 0.65
C PRO A 51 5.33 -8.22 -0.23
N GLU A 52 4.15 -7.88 -0.72
CA GLU A 52 3.34 -8.69 -1.63
C GLU A 52 4.01 -8.93 -2.99
N ALA A 53 4.97 -8.10 -3.38
CA ALA A 53 5.70 -8.19 -4.65
C ALA A 53 7.17 -8.62 -4.49
N ASP A 54 7.56 -9.15 -3.32
CA ASP A 54 8.97 -9.47 -3.04
C ASP A 54 9.56 -10.48 -4.02
N GLU A 55 8.89 -11.61 -4.26
CA GLU A 55 9.37 -12.66 -5.18
C GLU A 55 9.58 -12.11 -6.59
N GLN A 56 8.65 -11.33 -7.09
CA GLN A 56 8.71 -10.71 -8.42
C GLN A 56 9.85 -9.69 -8.53
N TRP A 57 10.08 -8.90 -7.48
CA TRP A 57 11.21 -7.97 -7.45
C TRP A 57 12.56 -8.69 -7.42
N GLN A 58 12.68 -9.83 -6.72
CA GLN A 58 13.88 -10.65 -6.72
C GLN A 58 14.16 -11.24 -8.13
N GLU A 59 13.11 -11.71 -8.81
CA GLU A 59 13.21 -12.24 -10.16
C GLU A 59 13.62 -11.16 -11.16
N LEU A 60 12.95 -10.01 -11.11
CA LEU A 60 13.25 -8.84 -11.97
C LEU A 60 14.71 -8.37 -11.80
N ALA A 61 15.17 -8.28 -10.55
CA ALA A 61 16.55 -7.91 -10.23
C ALA A 61 17.56 -8.90 -10.83
N LYS A 62 17.22 -10.19 -10.78
CA LYS A 62 18.06 -11.23 -11.40
C LYS A 62 18.08 -11.12 -12.91
N GLU A 63 16.93 -10.94 -13.57
CA GLU A 63 16.84 -10.79 -15.02
C GLU A 63 17.66 -9.60 -15.51
N TYR A 64 17.48 -8.44 -14.87
CA TYR A 64 18.28 -7.25 -15.20
C TYR A 64 19.78 -7.47 -15.02
N THR A 65 20.18 -8.12 -13.92
CA THR A 65 21.60 -8.43 -13.67
C THR A 65 22.16 -9.40 -14.70
N ASP A 66 21.41 -10.42 -15.09
CA ASP A 66 21.83 -11.41 -16.10
C ASP A 66 21.97 -10.75 -17.49
N GLU A 67 21.09 -9.79 -17.83
CA GLU A 67 21.12 -9.09 -19.11
C GLU A 67 22.26 -8.05 -19.20
N THR A 68 22.36 -7.21 -18.17
CA THR A 68 23.24 -6.02 -18.22
C THR A 68 24.60 -6.21 -17.56
N GLY A 69 24.71 -7.19 -16.68
CA GLY A 69 25.85 -7.39 -15.79
C GLY A 69 25.93 -6.38 -14.65
N VAL A 70 24.93 -5.51 -14.45
CA VAL A 70 24.82 -4.59 -13.32
C VAL A 70 24.17 -5.31 -12.14
N PRO A 71 24.83 -5.43 -10.97
CA PRO A 71 24.24 -6.10 -9.82
C PRO A 71 23.05 -5.32 -9.27
N VAL A 72 21.91 -6.01 -9.06
CA VAL A 72 20.75 -5.46 -8.36
C VAL A 72 20.48 -6.28 -7.10
N THR A 73 20.40 -5.62 -5.96
CA THR A 73 20.01 -6.21 -4.68
C THR A 73 18.69 -5.62 -4.25
N VAL A 74 17.71 -6.46 -4.00
CA VAL A 74 16.41 -6.05 -3.44
C VAL A 74 16.32 -6.50 -1.99
N VAL A 75 15.97 -5.58 -1.10
CA VAL A 75 15.61 -5.86 0.29
C VAL A 75 14.19 -5.37 0.52
N THR A 76 13.32 -6.24 0.96
CA THR A 76 11.91 -5.92 1.20
C THR A 76 11.66 -5.65 2.67
N ALA A 77 11.09 -4.51 2.99
CA ALA A 77 10.68 -4.20 4.34
C ALA A 77 9.41 -4.99 4.72
N ALA A 78 9.33 -5.41 5.97
CA ALA A 78 8.11 -6.00 6.49
C ALA A 78 6.95 -4.98 6.48
N ALA A 79 5.72 -5.48 6.40
CA ALA A 79 4.51 -4.64 6.41
C ALA A 79 4.55 -3.63 7.57
N ASN A 80 4.26 -2.36 7.26
CA ASN A 80 4.31 -1.21 8.19
C ASN A 80 5.65 -0.94 8.90
N GLN A 81 6.75 -1.55 8.45
CA GLN A 81 8.09 -1.30 8.98
C GLN A 81 8.97 -0.49 8.02
N TYR A 82 8.41 -0.08 6.88
CA TYR A 82 9.21 0.53 5.82
C TYR A 82 9.98 1.77 6.28
N GLU A 83 9.31 2.75 6.88
CA GLU A 83 9.95 4.00 7.34
C GLU A 83 11.05 3.74 8.39
N THR A 84 10.80 2.80 9.31
CA THR A 84 11.80 2.40 10.32
C THR A 84 13.00 1.71 9.65
N THR A 85 12.73 0.84 8.69
CA THR A 85 13.76 0.13 7.92
C THR A 85 14.54 1.11 7.07
N LEU A 86 13.88 1.99 6.32
CA LEU A 86 14.53 3.01 5.47
C LEU A 86 15.46 3.90 6.30
N LYS A 87 14.99 4.37 7.45
CA LYS A 87 15.83 5.19 8.36
C LYS A 87 17.07 4.43 8.84
N SER A 88 16.93 3.14 9.14
CA SER A 88 18.05 2.28 9.54
C SER A 88 19.02 2.04 8.39
N GLU A 89 18.49 1.72 7.18
CA GLU A 89 19.31 1.43 5.99
C GLU A 89 20.05 2.66 5.49
N MET A 90 19.41 3.84 5.48
CA MET A 90 20.06 5.11 5.09
C MET A 90 21.21 5.55 6.01
N GLY A 91 21.28 4.99 7.21
CA GLY A 91 22.39 5.23 8.16
C GLY A 91 23.62 4.33 7.93
N LYS A 92 23.56 3.37 7.01
CA LYS A 92 24.66 2.43 6.73
C LYS A 92 25.63 2.98 5.70
N SER A 93 26.81 2.36 5.62
CA SER A 93 27.82 2.67 4.59
C SER A 93 27.37 2.26 3.19
N GLU A 94 26.57 1.21 3.09
CA GLU A 94 25.90 0.76 1.87
C GLU A 94 24.41 1.02 2.02
N ALA A 95 23.99 2.25 1.76
CA ALA A 95 22.60 2.67 1.82
C ALA A 95 21.85 2.35 0.52
N PRO A 96 20.51 2.20 0.55
CA PRO A 96 19.73 2.05 -0.67
C PRO A 96 20.01 3.16 -1.69
N THR A 97 20.20 2.77 -2.96
CA THR A 97 20.34 3.69 -4.08
C THR A 97 18.98 4.04 -4.68
N LEU A 98 18.04 3.08 -4.61
CA LEU A 98 16.62 3.24 -4.96
C LEU A 98 15.77 2.98 -3.72
N PHE A 99 14.87 3.90 -3.42
CA PHE A 99 13.94 3.77 -2.30
C PHE A 99 12.59 4.40 -2.62
N GLN A 100 11.56 4.07 -1.85
CA GLN A 100 10.23 4.64 -2.02
C GLN A 100 9.98 5.78 -1.01
N VAL A 101 9.26 6.80 -1.48
CA VAL A 101 8.70 7.86 -0.65
C VAL A 101 7.18 7.87 -0.82
N ASN A 102 6.47 7.97 0.29
CA ASN A 102 5.00 8.01 0.31
C ASN A 102 4.52 9.45 0.07
N GLY A 103 4.55 9.86 -1.19
CA GLY A 103 4.05 11.16 -1.63
C GLY A 103 4.71 12.37 -0.96
N PRO A 104 4.11 13.56 -1.07
CA PRO A 104 4.66 14.79 -0.49
C PRO A 104 4.84 14.76 1.03
N VAL A 105 4.00 14.02 1.76
CA VAL A 105 4.13 13.87 3.23
C VAL A 105 5.44 13.14 3.58
N GLY A 106 5.69 12.01 2.92
CA GLY A 106 6.95 11.27 3.09
C GLY A 106 8.15 12.08 2.61
N LEU A 107 8.00 12.84 1.52
CA LEU A 107 9.08 13.69 0.98
C LEU A 107 9.58 14.72 1.99
N ALA A 108 8.73 15.24 2.86
CA ALA A 108 9.16 16.18 3.90
C ALA A 108 10.30 15.63 4.77
N SER A 109 10.32 14.32 5.00
CA SER A 109 11.37 13.63 5.77
C SER A 109 12.58 13.24 4.92
N TRP A 110 12.42 13.01 3.62
CA TRP A 110 13.41 12.38 2.76
C TRP A 110 13.97 13.27 1.65
N LYS A 111 13.48 14.49 1.46
CA LYS A 111 13.90 15.42 0.39
C LYS A 111 15.43 15.65 0.32
N ASP A 112 16.09 15.63 1.48
CA ASP A 112 17.54 15.82 1.57
C ASP A 112 18.36 14.61 1.09
N TYR A 113 17.70 13.49 0.80
CA TYR A 113 18.29 12.28 0.24
C TYR A 113 17.96 12.08 -1.24
N CYS A 114 16.95 12.78 -1.76
CA CYS A 114 16.49 12.59 -3.13
C CYS A 114 17.43 13.27 -4.13
N TYR A 115 17.76 12.52 -5.17
CA TYR A 115 18.44 13.02 -6.36
C TYR A 115 17.42 13.75 -7.25
N ASP A 116 17.82 14.85 -7.87
CA ASP A 116 16.97 15.58 -8.82
C ASP A 116 16.88 14.80 -10.15
N LEU A 117 15.69 14.29 -10.45
CA LEU A 117 15.40 13.52 -11.65
C LEU A 117 15.16 14.40 -12.89
N THR A 118 15.19 15.73 -12.76
CA THR A 118 14.93 16.65 -13.88
C THR A 118 15.81 16.32 -15.09
N GLY A 119 15.17 16.03 -16.23
CA GLY A 119 15.85 15.66 -17.47
C GLY A 119 16.29 14.19 -17.56
N SER A 120 15.94 13.34 -16.59
CA SER A 120 16.16 11.89 -16.68
C SER A 120 15.22 11.22 -17.69
N ASP A 121 15.66 10.11 -18.27
CA ASP A 121 14.92 9.40 -19.32
C ASP A 121 13.57 8.86 -18.81
N ILE A 122 13.51 8.41 -17.55
CA ILE A 122 12.26 7.87 -16.97
C ILE A 122 11.13 8.89 -16.94
N LEU A 123 11.41 10.18 -16.77
CA LEU A 123 10.39 11.23 -16.81
C LEU A 123 9.79 11.39 -18.21
N ASN A 124 10.58 11.11 -19.26
CA ASN A 124 10.06 11.14 -20.63
C ASN A 124 9.06 10.02 -20.90
N GLU A 125 9.09 8.95 -20.10
CA GLU A 125 8.17 7.81 -20.25
C GLU A 125 6.85 7.98 -19.51
N LEU A 126 6.72 8.97 -18.61
CA LEU A 126 5.46 9.24 -17.90
C LEU A 126 4.33 9.61 -18.87
N THR A 127 3.12 9.16 -18.55
CA THR A 127 1.89 9.55 -19.26
C THR A 127 1.37 10.93 -18.86
N SER A 128 1.80 11.44 -17.70
CA SER A 128 1.41 12.75 -17.16
C SER A 128 2.38 13.22 -16.08
N ASP A 129 2.61 14.54 -16.02
CA ASP A 129 3.39 15.22 -14.98
C ASP A 129 2.80 15.16 -13.58
N LYS A 130 1.54 14.76 -13.45
CA LYS A 130 0.91 14.52 -12.13
C LYS A 130 1.55 13.38 -11.32
N PHE A 131 2.36 12.55 -11.98
CA PHE A 131 3.11 11.47 -11.35
C PHE A 131 4.54 11.88 -10.95
N GLU A 132 4.90 13.15 -11.12
CA GLU A 132 6.14 13.72 -10.61
C GLU A 132 5.98 14.11 -9.13
N LEU A 133 6.92 13.68 -8.30
CA LEU A 133 7.01 14.12 -6.91
C LEU A 133 7.92 15.36 -6.84
N LYS A 134 7.33 16.54 -6.70
CA LYS A 134 8.06 17.82 -6.77
C LYS A 134 8.60 18.26 -5.41
N ASN A 135 9.83 18.78 -5.43
CA ASN A 135 10.48 19.47 -4.31
C ASN A 135 10.90 20.88 -4.79
N GLY A 136 10.00 21.84 -4.73
CA GLY A 136 10.20 23.13 -5.39
C GLY A 136 10.26 22.98 -6.91
N ASP A 137 11.38 23.40 -7.51
CA ASP A 137 11.63 23.29 -8.97
C ASP A 137 12.26 21.93 -9.36
N GLU A 138 12.70 21.12 -8.37
CA GLU A 138 13.31 19.82 -8.59
C GLU A 138 12.26 18.71 -8.62
N ILE A 139 12.54 17.62 -9.34
CA ILE A 139 11.72 16.40 -9.35
C ILE A 139 12.42 15.36 -8.46
N ALA A 140 11.95 15.21 -7.24
CA ALA A 140 12.53 14.34 -6.22
C ALA A 140 12.21 12.86 -6.40
N GLY A 141 11.17 12.53 -7.17
CA GLY A 141 10.76 11.16 -7.40
C GLY A 141 9.73 11.03 -8.50
N VAL A 142 9.43 9.78 -8.87
CA VAL A 142 8.47 9.43 -9.92
C VAL A 142 7.52 8.34 -9.42
N GLY A 143 6.20 8.55 -9.60
CA GLY A 143 5.19 7.55 -9.31
C GLY A 143 5.39 6.32 -10.19
N TYR A 144 5.54 5.13 -9.58
CA TYR A 144 5.80 3.92 -10.35
C TYR A 144 4.59 2.99 -10.48
N CYS A 145 3.57 3.15 -9.64
CA CYS A 145 2.30 2.45 -9.81
C CYS A 145 1.13 3.30 -9.33
N THR A 146 -0.02 3.10 -9.95
CA THR A 146 -1.32 3.61 -9.48
C THR A 146 -2.12 2.45 -8.93
N GLU A 147 -2.88 2.73 -7.89
CA GLU A 147 -3.66 1.71 -7.20
C GLU A 147 -5.09 2.19 -6.94
N THR A 148 -5.98 1.23 -6.76
CA THR A 148 -7.38 1.51 -6.49
C THR A 148 -7.84 0.69 -5.29
N TYR A 149 -8.60 1.30 -4.39
CA TYR A 149 -9.23 0.59 -3.29
C TYR A 149 -10.71 0.90 -3.18
N GLY A 150 -11.39 -0.01 -2.51
CA GLY A 150 -12.81 0.06 -2.26
C GLY A 150 -13.23 -0.97 -1.23
N LEU A 151 -14.44 -1.42 -1.35
CA LEU A 151 -14.99 -2.51 -0.58
C LEU A 151 -15.03 -3.76 -1.45
N ILE A 152 -14.00 -4.61 -1.36
CA ILE A 152 -13.95 -5.90 -2.04
C ILE A 152 -15.05 -6.79 -1.44
N TYR A 153 -15.73 -7.58 -2.28
CA TYR A 153 -16.78 -8.46 -1.78
C TYR A 153 -16.80 -9.81 -2.50
N ASN A 154 -17.27 -10.83 -1.76
CA ASN A 154 -17.52 -12.17 -2.30
C ASN A 154 -18.94 -12.22 -2.90
N LYS A 155 -19.04 -12.33 -4.24
CA LYS A 155 -20.31 -12.35 -4.98
C LYS A 155 -21.19 -13.55 -4.59
N ALA A 156 -20.59 -14.71 -4.32
CA ALA A 156 -21.32 -15.91 -3.92
C ALA A 156 -21.98 -15.74 -2.56
N LEU A 157 -21.25 -15.18 -1.58
CA LEU A 157 -21.80 -14.91 -0.25
C LEU A 157 -22.86 -13.81 -0.28
N LEU A 158 -22.63 -12.73 -1.04
CA LEU A 158 -23.62 -11.67 -1.21
C LEU A 158 -24.93 -12.22 -1.81
N LYS A 159 -24.82 -13.06 -2.83
CA LYS A 159 -25.97 -13.75 -3.44
C LYS A 159 -26.66 -14.72 -2.46
N LYS A 160 -25.90 -15.46 -1.66
CA LYS A 160 -26.44 -16.34 -0.60
C LYS A 160 -27.23 -15.55 0.44
N ALA A 161 -26.82 -14.32 0.74
CA ALA A 161 -27.56 -13.40 1.58
C ALA A 161 -28.80 -12.81 0.91
N GLY A 162 -29.00 -13.02 -0.40
CA GLY A 162 -30.15 -12.56 -1.17
C GLY A 162 -29.97 -11.19 -1.84
N TYR A 163 -28.72 -10.75 -2.01
CA TYR A 163 -28.37 -9.47 -2.59
C TYR A 163 -27.42 -9.59 -3.78
N THR A 164 -27.34 -8.53 -4.55
CA THR A 164 -26.39 -8.33 -5.64
C THR A 164 -25.71 -6.96 -5.50
N GLN A 165 -24.72 -6.68 -6.32
CA GLN A 165 -24.09 -5.35 -6.40
C GLN A 165 -25.11 -4.24 -6.66
N ASP A 166 -26.15 -4.52 -7.46
CA ASP A 166 -27.17 -3.54 -7.83
C ASP A 166 -28.03 -3.05 -6.66
N ASP A 167 -28.04 -3.79 -5.57
CA ASP A 167 -28.75 -3.44 -4.33
C ASP A 167 -27.95 -2.47 -3.44
N ILE A 168 -26.69 -2.10 -3.83
CA ILE A 168 -25.79 -1.28 -3.01
C ILE A 168 -25.27 -0.11 -3.86
N LYS A 169 -25.93 1.05 -3.77
CA LYS A 169 -25.60 2.28 -4.52
C LYS A 169 -25.41 3.52 -3.62
N SER A 170 -25.53 3.32 -2.32
CA SER A 170 -25.39 4.37 -1.30
C SER A 170 -24.99 3.78 0.05
N PHE A 171 -24.59 4.64 0.98
CA PHE A 171 -24.36 4.25 2.37
C PHE A 171 -25.62 3.63 3.01
N ALA A 172 -26.80 4.16 2.72
CA ALA A 172 -28.04 3.63 3.25
C ALA A 172 -28.32 2.19 2.79
N ASP A 173 -28.01 1.89 1.53
CA ASP A 173 -28.14 0.53 0.98
C ASP A 173 -27.10 -0.41 1.60
N LEU A 174 -25.82 0.02 1.66
CA LEU A 174 -24.76 -0.77 2.29
C LEU A 174 -25.10 -1.09 3.75
N LYS A 175 -25.59 -0.09 4.51
CA LYS A 175 -26.01 -0.25 5.90
C LYS A 175 -27.14 -1.28 6.01
N LYS A 176 -28.17 -1.16 5.18
CA LYS A 176 -29.30 -2.11 5.14
C LYS A 176 -28.83 -3.54 4.90
N VAL A 177 -27.96 -3.74 3.92
CA VAL A 177 -27.42 -5.06 3.57
C VAL A 177 -26.56 -5.62 4.71
N ALA A 178 -25.65 -4.82 5.25
CA ALA A 178 -24.76 -5.26 6.32
C ALA A 178 -25.50 -5.61 7.62
N GLU A 179 -26.47 -4.79 8.02
CA GLU A 179 -27.28 -5.04 9.21
C GLU A 179 -28.20 -6.28 9.05
N ASP A 180 -28.73 -6.53 7.86
CA ASP A 180 -29.52 -7.72 7.57
C ASP A 180 -28.65 -8.99 7.62
N ILE A 181 -27.45 -8.97 7.01
CA ILE A 181 -26.51 -10.09 7.09
C ILE A 181 -26.14 -10.37 8.57
N THR A 182 -25.81 -9.34 9.32
CA THR A 182 -25.46 -9.47 10.74
C THR A 182 -26.61 -10.06 11.56
N LYS A 183 -27.85 -9.64 11.30
CA LYS A 183 -29.04 -10.18 11.96
C LYS A 183 -29.23 -11.66 11.67
N ARG A 184 -28.86 -12.11 10.48
CA ARG A 184 -29.00 -13.50 10.02
C ARG A 184 -27.70 -14.30 10.06
N LYS A 185 -26.66 -13.79 10.72
CA LYS A 185 -25.31 -14.41 10.66
C LYS A 185 -25.29 -15.88 11.09
N ASP A 186 -26.10 -16.26 12.08
CA ASP A 186 -26.16 -17.64 12.56
C ASP A 186 -26.83 -18.57 11.52
N GLU A 187 -27.78 -18.07 10.74
CA GLU A 187 -28.42 -18.78 9.62
C GLU A 187 -27.48 -18.85 8.40
N LEU A 188 -26.84 -17.73 8.08
CA LEU A 188 -26.00 -17.60 6.90
C LEU A 188 -24.63 -18.27 7.06
N GLY A 189 -24.09 -18.28 8.28
CA GLY A 189 -22.78 -18.80 8.62
C GLY A 189 -21.63 -17.84 8.40
N PHE A 190 -21.89 -16.53 8.13
CA PHE A 190 -20.88 -15.51 7.92
C PHE A 190 -21.35 -14.12 8.39
N SER A 191 -20.42 -13.21 8.58
CA SER A 191 -20.64 -11.80 8.94
C SER A 191 -20.68 -10.91 7.69
N ALA A 192 -21.11 -9.64 7.86
CA ALA A 192 -21.06 -8.69 6.76
C ALA A 192 -19.62 -8.31 6.41
N PHE A 193 -18.83 -7.85 7.39
CA PHE A 193 -17.46 -7.41 7.15
C PHE A 193 -16.44 -8.34 7.80
N THR A 194 -15.23 -8.38 7.21
CA THR A 194 -14.04 -8.87 7.92
C THR A 194 -13.78 -8.00 9.14
N SER A 195 -12.96 -8.47 10.07
CA SER A 195 -12.50 -7.63 11.17
C SER A 195 -11.80 -6.38 10.64
N ALA A 196 -12.15 -5.22 11.20
CA ALA A 196 -11.42 -4.00 10.99
C ALA A 196 -10.16 -4.04 11.87
N GLY A 197 -9.12 -4.73 11.43
CA GLY A 197 -7.88 -4.89 12.17
C GLY A 197 -7.24 -3.53 12.48
N MET A 198 -7.02 -3.26 13.76
CA MET A 198 -6.45 -2.01 14.28
C MET A 198 -5.12 -2.25 14.99
N ASP A 199 -4.47 -3.38 14.74
CA ASP A 199 -3.07 -3.53 15.10
C ASP A 199 -2.19 -2.60 14.24
N GLY A 200 -0.96 -2.32 14.68
CA GLY A 200 -0.06 -1.41 13.97
C GLY A 200 0.31 -1.84 12.55
N SER A 201 0.00 -3.09 12.14
CA SER A 201 0.28 -3.59 10.79
C SER A 201 -0.85 -3.32 9.80
N SER A 202 -2.06 -3.00 10.24
CA SER A 202 -3.23 -2.95 9.36
C SER A 202 -4.16 -1.75 9.56
N ASP A 203 -3.93 -0.91 10.58
CA ASP A 203 -4.74 0.25 10.91
C ASP A 203 -4.76 1.35 9.83
N TRP A 204 -3.78 1.34 8.93
CA TRP A 204 -3.69 2.27 7.79
C TRP A 204 -4.94 2.23 6.90
N ARG A 205 -5.62 1.09 6.81
CA ARG A 205 -6.87 0.95 6.05
C ARG A 205 -7.97 1.90 6.56
N PHE A 206 -7.94 2.26 7.84
CA PHE A 206 -8.98 3.08 8.47
C PHE A 206 -8.51 4.49 8.80
N LYS A 207 -7.31 4.65 9.37
CA LYS A 207 -6.74 5.96 9.71
C LYS A 207 -6.30 6.78 8.49
N THR A 208 -6.05 6.10 7.35
CA THR A 208 -5.63 6.74 6.10
C THR A 208 -6.68 6.55 5.00
N HIS A 209 -6.93 5.31 4.57
CA HIS A 209 -7.79 5.03 3.41
C HIS A 209 -9.27 5.34 3.68
N LEU A 210 -9.82 4.96 4.83
CA LEU A 210 -11.20 5.34 5.17
C LEU A 210 -11.30 6.84 5.47
N ALA A 211 -10.30 7.42 6.16
CA ALA A 211 -10.24 8.85 6.45
C ALA A 211 -10.13 9.72 5.19
N ASN A 212 -9.64 9.17 4.08
CA ASN A 212 -9.61 9.86 2.78
C ASN A 212 -10.99 10.37 2.35
N LEU A 213 -12.06 9.60 2.61
CA LEU A 213 -13.41 9.94 2.13
C LEU A 213 -13.93 11.25 2.74
N PRO A 214 -13.98 11.44 4.08
CA PRO A 214 -14.43 12.68 4.67
C PRO A 214 -13.55 13.88 4.27
N ILE A 215 -12.24 13.69 4.06
CA ILE A 215 -11.32 14.73 3.58
C ILE A 215 -11.66 15.10 2.14
N TYR A 216 -11.75 14.13 1.25
CA TYR A 216 -12.08 14.31 -0.16
C TYR A 216 -13.40 15.10 -0.32
N TYR A 217 -14.46 14.67 0.36
CA TYR A 217 -15.75 15.34 0.27
C TYR A 217 -15.75 16.77 0.85
N GLU A 218 -14.95 17.03 1.89
CA GLU A 218 -14.76 18.37 2.38
C GLU A 218 -14.05 19.25 1.34
N TYR A 219 -13.00 18.73 0.70
CA TYR A 219 -12.29 19.43 -0.36
C TYR A 219 -13.18 19.73 -1.57
N GLN A 220 -13.97 18.76 -2.01
CA GLN A 220 -14.94 18.98 -3.09
C GLN A 220 -15.96 20.05 -2.74
N LYS A 221 -16.50 20.03 -1.51
CA LYS A 221 -17.46 21.01 -1.04
C LYS A 221 -16.88 22.42 -0.98
N ASP A 222 -15.63 22.54 -0.54
CA ASP A 222 -14.95 23.82 -0.36
C ASP A 222 -14.24 24.31 -1.64
N GLY A 223 -14.15 23.49 -2.69
CA GLY A 223 -13.45 23.81 -3.94
C GLY A 223 -11.95 23.98 -3.76
N ILE A 224 -11.34 23.16 -2.88
CA ILE A 224 -9.91 23.19 -2.56
C ILE A 224 -9.28 21.80 -2.83
N THR A 225 -7.96 21.74 -2.90
CA THR A 225 -7.20 20.51 -3.08
C THR A 225 -6.30 20.18 -1.90
N ASP A 226 -6.08 21.13 -1.00
CA ASP A 226 -5.34 20.96 0.24
C ASP A 226 -5.82 21.94 1.32
N THR A 227 -5.42 21.74 2.56
CA THR A 227 -5.66 22.70 3.65
C THR A 227 -4.67 22.55 4.78
N LYS A 228 -4.35 23.65 5.45
CA LYS A 228 -3.60 23.64 6.72
C LYS A 228 -4.50 23.46 7.95
N ALA A 229 -5.82 23.52 7.78
CA ALA A 229 -6.78 23.37 8.86
C ALA A 229 -8.08 22.78 8.31
N ILE A 230 -8.24 21.46 8.49
CA ILE A 230 -9.47 20.76 8.10
C ILE A 230 -10.59 21.10 9.08
N LYS A 231 -11.84 21.18 8.58
CA LYS A 231 -13.01 21.56 9.38
C LYS A 231 -13.70 20.38 10.03
N GLY A 232 -13.52 19.17 9.46
CA GLY A 232 -14.22 17.98 9.88
C GLY A 232 -15.69 17.94 9.47
N THR A 233 -16.02 18.56 8.32
CA THR A 233 -17.39 18.68 7.81
C THR A 233 -18.13 17.35 7.72
N TYR A 234 -17.41 16.26 7.38
CA TYR A 234 -17.97 14.92 7.17
C TYR A 234 -17.58 13.92 8.28
N LEU A 235 -17.28 14.39 9.50
CA LEU A 235 -16.93 13.51 10.61
C LEU A 235 -18.08 12.63 11.08
N ASP A 236 -19.34 13.08 10.98
CA ASP A 236 -20.50 12.24 11.28
C ASP A 236 -20.65 11.11 10.24
N ASN A 237 -20.33 11.38 8.97
CA ASN A 237 -20.30 10.38 7.92
C ASN A 237 -19.17 9.35 8.17
N TYR A 238 -18.00 9.82 8.60
CA TYR A 238 -16.89 8.96 9.00
C TYR A 238 -17.24 8.06 10.19
N ARG A 239 -17.91 8.61 11.21
CA ARG A 239 -18.43 7.82 12.33
C ARG A 239 -19.41 6.75 11.86
N ASN A 240 -20.35 7.11 11.00
CA ASN A 240 -21.38 6.19 10.53
C ASN A 240 -20.80 4.99 9.80
N ILE A 241 -19.83 5.19 8.89
CA ILE A 241 -19.19 4.06 8.19
C ILE A 241 -18.27 3.27 9.11
N TRP A 242 -17.56 3.92 10.04
CA TRP A 242 -16.74 3.24 11.03
C TRP A 242 -17.59 2.37 11.95
N ASP A 243 -18.69 2.90 12.51
CA ASP A 243 -19.66 2.15 13.31
C ASP A 243 -20.24 0.97 12.52
N LEU A 244 -20.53 1.16 11.25
CA LEU A 244 -21.04 0.08 10.41
C LEU A 244 -20.04 -1.07 10.31
N TYR A 245 -18.76 -0.79 10.10
CA TYR A 245 -17.72 -1.82 10.00
C TYR A 245 -17.52 -2.56 11.31
N ILE A 246 -17.33 -1.82 12.42
CA ILE A 246 -16.96 -2.42 13.70
C ILE A 246 -18.11 -3.17 14.39
N ASN A 247 -19.36 -2.83 14.06
CA ASN A 247 -20.54 -3.49 14.63
C ASN A 247 -21.10 -4.65 13.78
N ASN A 248 -20.62 -4.79 12.52
CA ASN A 248 -21.07 -5.83 11.60
C ASN A 248 -19.93 -6.74 11.12
N GLY A 249 -18.81 -6.72 11.82
CA GLY A 249 -17.63 -7.53 11.52
C GLY A 249 -17.68 -8.94 12.13
N THR A 250 -16.61 -9.68 11.84
CA THR A 250 -16.41 -11.07 12.30
C THR A 250 -16.10 -11.17 13.79
N CYS A 251 -15.60 -10.12 14.43
CA CYS A 251 -15.22 -10.12 15.85
C CYS A 251 -15.83 -8.94 16.62
N ASP A 252 -15.81 -9.03 17.95
CA ASP A 252 -16.17 -7.91 18.84
C ASP A 252 -15.21 -6.73 18.62
N ALA A 253 -15.76 -5.53 18.51
CA ALA A 253 -15.00 -4.28 18.31
C ALA A 253 -13.89 -4.07 19.37
N LYS A 254 -14.06 -4.57 20.58
CA LYS A 254 -13.05 -4.54 21.65
C LYS A 254 -11.78 -5.36 21.35
N GLN A 255 -11.83 -6.23 20.36
CA GLN A 255 -10.70 -7.08 19.99
C GLN A 255 -9.87 -6.51 18.81
N LEU A 256 -10.33 -5.43 18.20
CA LEU A 256 -9.75 -4.90 16.94
C LEU A 256 -8.28 -4.52 17.07
N SER A 257 -7.83 -4.06 18.24
CA SER A 257 -6.40 -3.76 18.49
C SER A 257 -5.46 -4.98 18.41
N LYS A 258 -6.04 -6.20 18.37
CA LYS A 258 -5.31 -7.47 18.27
C LYS A 258 -5.49 -8.15 16.91
N LYS A 259 -6.36 -7.60 16.07
CA LYS A 259 -6.67 -8.13 14.76
C LYS A 259 -5.74 -7.52 13.72
N THR A 260 -5.13 -8.40 12.94
CA THR A 260 -4.13 -8.06 11.90
C THR A 260 -4.76 -8.00 10.51
N GLY A 261 -3.98 -7.54 9.52
CA GLY A 261 -4.34 -7.65 8.11
C GLY A 261 -4.53 -9.10 7.69
N ASP A 262 -3.64 -10.00 8.15
CA ASP A 262 -3.69 -11.43 7.85
C ASP A 262 -4.95 -12.10 8.41
N ASP A 263 -5.41 -11.68 9.60
CA ASP A 263 -6.70 -12.13 10.12
C ASP A 263 -7.85 -11.78 9.15
N ALA A 264 -7.87 -10.54 8.64
CA ALA A 264 -8.91 -10.09 7.71
C ALA A 264 -8.85 -10.82 6.36
N VAL A 265 -7.64 -11.08 5.83
CA VAL A 265 -7.43 -11.93 4.63
C VAL A 265 -7.97 -13.34 4.88
N ALA A 266 -7.60 -13.97 6.00
CA ALA A 266 -8.05 -15.30 6.34
C ALA A 266 -9.58 -15.37 6.51
N GLU A 267 -10.19 -14.38 7.15
CA GLU A 267 -11.64 -14.28 7.33
C GLU A 267 -12.38 -14.16 5.99
N PHE A 268 -11.80 -13.43 5.03
CA PHE A 268 -12.38 -13.25 3.69
C PHE A 268 -12.21 -14.53 2.83
N THR A 269 -11.02 -15.08 2.77
CA THR A 269 -10.69 -16.25 1.94
C THR A 269 -11.33 -17.55 2.43
N THR A 270 -11.65 -17.62 3.73
CA THR A 270 -12.37 -18.77 4.32
C THR A 270 -13.88 -18.54 4.45
N GLU A 271 -14.42 -17.57 3.69
CA GLU A 271 -15.85 -17.28 3.58
C GLU A 271 -16.55 -16.91 4.92
N GLN A 272 -15.82 -16.29 5.85
CA GLN A 272 -16.39 -15.83 7.12
C GLN A 272 -17.01 -14.44 7.01
N ALA A 273 -16.77 -13.70 5.93
CA ALA A 273 -17.32 -12.38 5.70
C ALA A 273 -17.56 -12.10 4.22
N VAL A 274 -18.58 -11.26 3.94
CA VAL A 274 -18.93 -10.83 2.58
C VAL A 274 -18.00 -9.74 2.09
N PHE A 275 -17.71 -8.73 2.92
CA PHE A 275 -17.03 -7.50 2.55
C PHE A 275 -15.65 -7.38 3.22
N TYR A 276 -14.67 -6.91 2.45
CA TYR A 276 -13.30 -6.68 2.86
C TYR A 276 -12.79 -5.34 2.31
N GLN A 277 -12.56 -4.34 3.16
CA GLN A 277 -11.99 -3.07 2.72
C GLN A 277 -10.50 -3.25 2.43
N ASN A 278 -10.14 -3.23 1.16
CA ASN A 278 -8.76 -3.26 0.69
C ASN A 278 -8.69 -2.79 -0.78
N GLY A 279 -7.54 -2.90 -1.42
CA GLY A 279 -7.30 -2.45 -2.78
C GLY A 279 -6.83 -3.53 -3.74
N THR A 280 -6.50 -3.10 -4.94
CA THR A 280 -6.04 -3.95 -6.04
C THR A 280 -4.80 -4.78 -5.70
N TRP A 281 -3.95 -4.27 -4.81
CA TRP A 281 -2.76 -4.96 -4.29
C TRP A 281 -3.06 -6.23 -3.49
N ALA A 282 -4.26 -6.32 -2.91
CA ALA A 282 -4.64 -7.49 -2.11
C ALA A 282 -4.99 -8.73 -2.96
N TYR A 283 -5.04 -8.61 -4.30
CA TYR A 283 -5.49 -9.69 -5.18
C TYR A 283 -4.69 -10.98 -4.98
N GLY A 284 -3.36 -10.90 -4.88
CA GLY A 284 -2.51 -12.07 -4.66
C GLY A 284 -2.89 -12.87 -3.41
N ASP A 285 -3.27 -12.19 -2.33
CA ASP A 285 -3.65 -12.81 -1.06
C ASP A 285 -5.05 -13.43 -1.07
N ILE A 286 -5.93 -12.98 -1.97
CA ILE A 286 -7.35 -13.37 -2.01
C ILE A 286 -7.76 -14.11 -3.28
N ALA A 287 -6.84 -14.40 -4.19
CA ALA A 287 -7.12 -15.04 -5.47
C ALA A 287 -7.80 -16.42 -5.34
N ASP A 288 -7.58 -17.12 -4.23
CA ASP A 288 -8.22 -18.41 -3.92
C ASP A 288 -9.77 -18.33 -3.81
N VAL A 289 -10.33 -17.13 -3.63
CA VAL A 289 -11.80 -16.91 -3.69
C VAL A 289 -12.34 -17.15 -5.09
N GLY A 290 -11.49 -17.00 -6.11
CA GLY A 290 -11.79 -17.13 -7.54
C GLY A 290 -12.29 -15.82 -8.16
N ASP A 291 -11.74 -15.49 -9.33
CA ASP A 291 -11.98 -14.21 -10.02
C ASP A 291 -13.46 -13.92 -10.28
N ASP A 292 -14.21 -14.93 -10.66
CA ASP A 292 -15.67 -14.81 -10.90
C ASP A 292 -16.45 -14.43 -9.64
N ASN A 293 -15.91 -14.73 -8.45
CA ASN A 293 -16.50 -14.41 -7.15
C ASN A 293 -16.03 -13.09 -6.57
N LEU A 294 -14.99 -12.49 -7.10
CA LEU A 294 -14.48 -11.20 -6.62
C LEU A 294 -15.25 -10.03 -7.26
N GLY A 295 -15.67 -9.09 -6.44
CA GLY A 295 -16.22 -7.80 -6.84
C GLY A 295 -15.64 -6.69 -6.00
N MET A 296 -15.81 -5.43 -6.41
CA MET A 296 -15.42 -4.26 -5.65
C MET A 296 -16.47 -3.17 -5.78
N LEU A 297 -16.81 -2.53 -4.67
CA LEU A 297 -17.75 -1.42 -4.55
C LEU A 297 -17.03 -0.15 -4.09
N PRO A 298 -17.53 1.03 -4.45
CA PRO A 298 -17.14 2.26 -3.77
C PRO A 298 -17.42 2.20 -2.26
N ILE A 299 -16.61 2.90 -1.48
CA ILE A 299 -16.87 3.07 -0.05
C ILE A 299 -17.81 4.24 0.12
N TYR A 300 -19.10 3.97 0.26
CA TYR A 300 -20.11 4.99 0.50
C TYR A 300 -20.13 5.41 1.96
N ILE A 301 -20.18 6.73 2.21
CA ILE A 301 -20.20 7.29 3.58
C ILE A 301 -21.44 8.13 3.87
N GLY A 302 -22.40 8.21 2.94
CA GLY A 302 -23.58 9.05 3.04
C GLY A 302 -23.33 10.51 2.69
N ALA A 303 -22.28 10.79 1.91
CA ALA A 303 -21.99 12.14 1.44
C ALA A 303 -22.86 12.51 0.22
N PRO A 304 -23.21 13.80 0.02
CA PRO A 304 -23.96 14.23 -1.15
C PRO A 304 -23.23 13.89 -2.46
N GLY A 305 -23.94 13.28 -3.41
CA GLY A 305 -23.38 12.93 -4.73
C GLY A 305 -22.68 11.57 -4.80
N GLU A 306 -22.68 10.81 -3.70
CA GLU A 306 -22.03 9.49 -3.65
C GLU A 306 -22.61 8.45 -4.62
N GLU A 307 -23.82 8.68 -5.14
CA GLU A 307 -24.42 7.82 -6.17
C GLU A 307 -23.67 7.82 -7.51
N LYS A 308 -22.77 8.79 -7.71
CA LYS A 308 -21.87 8.87 -8.87
C LYS A 308 -20.42 8.59 -8.53
N GLN A 309 -20.16 8.29 -7.26
CA GLN A 309 -18.82 8.00 -6.77
C GLN A 309 -18.32 6.69 -7.36
N GLY A 310 -17.08 6.72 -7.88
CA GLY A 310 -16.30 5.55 -8.22
C GLY A 310 -15.44 5.05 -7.07
N LEU A 311 -14.45 4.25 -7.39
CA LEU A 311 -13.47 3.72 -6.45
C LEU A 311 -12.42 4.79 -6.09
N CYS A 312 -11.72 4.58 -4.98
CA CYS A 312 -10.65 5.47 -4.57
C CYS A 312 -9.36 5.13 -5.34
N THR A 313 -8.90 6.05 -6.19
CA THR A 313 -7.78 5.82 -7.10
C THR A 313 -6.70 6.87 -6.94
N GLY A 314 -5.44 6.45 -6.93
CA GLY A 314 -4.31 7.36 -6.81
C GLY A 314 -2.97 6.64 -6.68
N THR A 315 -1.95 7.36 -6.21
CA THR A 315 -0.65 6.81 -5.85
C THR A 315 -0.05 7.52 -4.65
N GLU A 316 0.67 6.76 -3.82
CA GLU A 316 1.67 7.25 -2.86
C GLU A 316 3.05 6.62 -3.12
N ASN A 317 3.16 5.82 -4.18
CA ASN A 317 4.32 4.98 -4.46
C ASN A 317 5.27 5.72 -5.41
N TYR A 318 6.21 6.48 -4.84
CA TYR A 318 7.20 7.24 -5.62
C TYR A 318 8.60 6.66 -5.45
N TRP A 319 9.21 6.25 -6.54
CA TRP A 319 10.64 5.93 -6.56
C TRP A 319 11.47 7.19 -6.43
N CYS A 320 12.43 7.16 -5.52
CA CYS A 320 13.43 8.20 -5.33
C CYS A 320 14.82 7.59 -5.40
N VAL A 321 15.76 8.30 -6.00
CA VAL A 321 17.17 7.89 -6.11
C VAL A 321 17.98 8.59 -5.03
N ASN A 322 18.86 7.87 -4.34
CA ASN A 322 19.68 8.41 -3.27
C ASN A 322 20.82 9.27 -3.86
N LYS A 323 20.74 10.58 -3.66
CA LYS A 323 21.80 11.52 -4.14
C LYS A 323 23.16 11.35 -3.49
N ASN A 324 23.25 10.63 -2.36
CA ASN A 324 24.49 10.38 -1.64
C ASN A 324 25.21 9.10 -2.13
N ALA A 325 24.60 8.34 -3.04
CA ALA A 325 25.26 7.21 -3.70
C ALA A 325 26.38 7.68 -4.66
N SER A 326 27.22 6.76 -5.10
CA SER A 326 28.24 7.08 -6.11
C SER A 326 27.57 7.50 -7.43
N LYS A 327 28.29 8.22 -8.28
CA LYS A 327 27.75 8.61 -9.59
C LYS A 327 27.43 7.39 -10.45
N GLU A 328 28.24 6.35 -10.33
CA GLU A 328 28.07 5.08 -11.02
C GLU A 328 26.80 4.35 -10.52
N ASP A 329 26.56 4.34 -9.21
CA ASP A 329 25.36 3.72 -8.64
C ASP A 329 24.09 4.53 -8.95
N ILE A 330 24.16 5.86 -8.95
CA ILE A 330 23.04 6.73 -9.37
C ILE A 330 22.67 6.42 -10.83
N GLN A 331 23.66 6.37 -11.74
CA GLN A 331 23.38 6.08 -13.14
C GLN A 331 22.82 4.67 -13.31
N ALA A 332 23.42 3.67 -12.66
CA ALA A 332 22.91 2.29 -12.67
C ALA A 332 21.46 2.20 -12.17
N THR A 333 21.11 3.00 -11.15
CA THR A 333 19.75 3.05 -10.61
C THR A 333 18.78 3.69 -11.60
N LEU A 334 19.14 4.78 -12.24
CA LEU A 334 18.33 5.43 -13.28
C LEU A 334 18.11 4.49 -14.49
N ASP A 335 19.15 3.79 -14.92
CA ASP A 335 19.07 2.82 -16.00
C ASP A 335 18.16 1.64 -15.63
N PHE A 336 18.26 1.13 -14.40
CA PHE A 336 17.37 0.08 -13.88
C PHE A 336 15.91 0.53 -13.85
N MET A 337 15.62 1.71 -13.29
CA MET A 337 14.26 2.26 -13.25
C MET A 337 13.68 2.40 -14.67
N ASN A 338 14.49 2.92 -15.60
CA ASN A 338 14.05 3.10 -17.00
C ASN A 338 13.81 1.74 -17.67
N TRP A 339 14.70 0.76 -17.47
CA TRP A 339 14.54 -0.60 -18.00
C TRP A 339 13.27 -1.28 -17.49
N CYS A 340 12.93 -1.15 -16.18
CA CYS A 340 11.71 -1.70 -15.61
C CYS A 340 10.44 -1.27 -16.34
N VAL A 341 10.42 -0.04 -16.90
CA VAL A 341 9.22 0.55 -17.51
C VAL A 341 9.27 0.62 -19.04
N THR A 342 10.40 0.27 -19.65
CA THR A 342 10.58 0.37 -21.12
C THR A 342 10.89 -0.97 -21.78
N SER A 343 11.56 -1.90 -21.10
CA SER A 343 11.85 -3.23 -21.66
C SER A 343 10.59 -4.12 -21.68
N GLU A 344 10.60 -5.14 -22.52
CA GLU A 344 9.53 -6.13 -22.61
C GLU A 344 9.45 -6.94 -21.30
N GLU A 345 10.59 -7.40 -20.81
CA GLU A 345 10.75 -8.18 -19.59
C GLU A 345 10.34 -7.38 -18.36
N GLY A 346 10.87 -6.13 -18.23
CA GLY A 346 10.55 -5.23 -17.13
C GLY A 346 9.06 -4.91 -17.07
N THR A 347 8.47 -4.50 -18.20
CA THR A 347 7.05 -4.16 -18.29
C THR A 347 6.15 -5.36 -18.01
N LYS A 348 6.51 -6.54 -18.53
CA LYS A 348 5.78 -7.78 -18.27
C LYS A 348 5.81 -8.15 -16.78
N MET A 349 6.96 -8.01 -16.12
CA MET A 349 7.09 -8.29 -14.70
C MET A 349 6.35 -7.25 -13.85
N MET A 350 6.38 -5.96 -14.25
CA MET A 350 5.65 -4.91 -13.53
C MET A 350 4.13 -5.07 -13.64
N CYS A 351 3.60 -5.37 -14.84
CA CYS A 351 2.17 -5.30 -15.14
C CYS A 351 1.48 -6.67 -15.29
N GLY A 352 2.21 -7.72 -15.68
CA GLY A 352 1.62 -9.02 -16.05
C GLY A 352 1.02 -9.79 -14.88
N ALA A 353 0.19 -10.79 -15.19
CA ALA A 353 -0.48 -11.64 -14.20
C ALA A 353 0.48 -12.52 -13.40
N ASP A 354 1.50 -13.05 -14.07
CA ASP A 354 2.59 -13.79 -13.42
C ASP A 354 3.64 -12.86 -12.78
N GLY A 355 3.47 -11.53 -12.94
CA GLY A 355 4.30 -10.48 -12.38
C GLY A 355 3.66 -9.82 -11.16
N MET A 356 3.92 -8.52 -11.01
CA MET A 356 3.43 -7.71 -9.87
C MET A 356 1.98 -7.25 -10.05
N GLY A 357 1.44 -7.28 -11.28
CA GLY A 357 0.10 -6.83 -11.60
C GLY A 357 -0.15 -5.32 -11.40
N PHE A 358 0.90 -4.51 -11.44
CA PHE A 358 0.80 -3.07 -11.23
C PHE A 358 0.16 -2.37 -12.44
N VAL A 359 -0.56 -1.30 -12.18
CA VAL A 359 -0.92 -0.31 -13.19
C VAL A 359 0.14 0.78 -13.14
N ILE A 360 1.04 0.80 -14.11
CA ILE A 360 2.14 1.76 -14.16
C ILE A 360 1.77 3.01 -14.96
N PRO A 361 2.14 4.22 -14.50
CA PRO A 361 1.80 5.46 -15.18
C PRO A 361 2.77 5.82 -16.31
N PHE A 362 3.25 4.81 -17.05
CA PHE A 362 4.22 4.97 -18.15
C PHE A 362 3.61 4.58 -19.50
N LYS A 363 4.22 5.05 -20.59
CA LYS A 363 3.73 4.85 -21.96
C LYS A 363 3.64 3.37 -22.35
N ASN A 364 4.57 2.56 -21.86
CA ASN A 364 4.64 1.12 -22.13
C ASN A 364 3.88 0.30 -21.08
N ASN A 365 2.67 0.75 -20.73
CA ASN A 365 1.79 0.05 -19.80
C ASN A 365 1.08 -1.11 -20.51
N LEU A 366 0.98 -2.27 -19.83
CA LEU A 366 0.22 -3.42 -20.29
C LEU A 366 -1.17 -3.43 -19.64
N GLU A 367 -2.13 -4.04 -20.33
CA GLU A 367 -3.46 -4.29 -19.76
C GLU A 367 -3.34 -5.24 -18.58
N SER A 368 -3.91 -4.87 -17.44
CA SER A 368 -3.80 -5.68 -16.22
C SER A 368 -4.72 -6.89 -16.28
N GLU A 369 -4.20 -8.06 -15.90
CA GLU A 369 -5.00 -9.28 -15.72
C GLU A 369 -5.62 -9.39 -14.31
N ASN A 370 -5.31 -8.45 -13.41
CA ASN A 370 -5.92 -8.39 -12.08
C ASN A 370 -7.41 -8.02 -12.19
N PRO A 371 -8.35 -8.90 -11.79
CA PRO A 371 -9.79 -8.66 -11.94
C PRO A 371 -10.27 -7.43 -11.16
N LEU A 372 -9.61 -7.06 -10.05
CA LEU A 372 -9.96 -5.87 -9.28
C LEU A 372 -9.58 -4.58 -10.02
N VAL A 373 -8.48 -4.60 -10.79
CA VAL A 373 -8.09 -3.49 -11.69
C VAL A 373 -9.11 -3.34 -12.81
N ASN A 374 -9.55 -4.45 -13.40
CA ASN A 374 -10.55 -4.43 -14.46
C ASN A 374 -11.89 -3.88 -13.96
N ILE A 375 -12.30 -4.23 -12.73
CA ILE A 375 -13.49 -3.63 -12.09
C ILE A 375 -13.31 -2.11 -11.91
N ALA A 376 -12.12 -1.65 -11.54
CA ALA A 376 -11.85 -0.21 -11.39
C ALA A 376 -11.96 0.53 -12.73
N ASN A 377 -11.44 -0.05 -13.80
CA ASN A 377 -11.58 0.48 -15.16
C ASN A 377 -13.05 0.53 -15.61
N ASP A 378 -13.81 -0.52 -15.32
CA ASP A 378 -15.26 -0.58 -15.60
C ASP A 378 -16.04 0.56 -14.95
N TYR A 379 -15.71 0.95 -13.71
CA TYR A 379 -16.34 2.10 -13.05
C TYR A 379 -16.05 3.41 -13.79
N MET A 380 -14.81 3.62 -14.23
CA MET A 380 -14.43 4.81 -14.99
C MET A 380 -15.12 4.85 -16.35
N GLU A 381 -15.17 3.73 -17.07
CA GLU A 381 -15.86 3.62 -18.37
C GLU A 381 -17.38 3.87 -18.27
N LYS A 382 -18.00 3.47 -17.17
CA LYS A 382 -19.41 3.75 -16.86
C LYS A 382 -19.66 5.18 -16.41
N GLY A 383 -18.62 6.02 -16.34
CA GLY A 383 -18.71 7.46 -16.01
C GLY A 383 -18.86 7.76 -14.53
N TYR A 384 -18.49 6.83 -13.65
CA TYR A 384 -18.34 7.11 -12.22
C TYR A 384 -17.10 7.96 -11.97
N THR A 385 -17.19 8.90 -11.03
CA THR A 385 -16.08 9.79 -10.67
C THR A 385 -15.19 9.11 -9.63
N PRO A 386 -13.92 8.82 -9.92
CA PRO A 386 -13.01 8.28 -8.92
C PRO A 386 -12.84 9.25 -7.75
N VAL A 387 -12.63 8.72 -6.57
CA VAL A 387 -12.23 9.48 -5.38
C VAL A 387 -10.72 9.57 -5.37
N ASP A 388 -10.18 10.77 -5.55
CA ASP A 388 -8.74 10.99 -5.51
C ASP A 388 -8.17 10.71 -4.11
N TRP A 389 -6.96 10.21 -4.07
CA TRP A 389 -6.24 10.05 -2.81
C TRP A 389 -5.78 11.41 -2.29
N THR A 390 -6.29 11.80 -1.13
CA THR A 390 -5.89 13.02 -0.41
C THR A 390 -4.73 12.79 0.56
N PHE A 391 -4.12 11.62 0.54
CA PHE A 391 -3.07 11.21 1.48
C PHE A 391 -1.89 12.17 1.51
N SER A 392 -1.54 12.70 0.33
CA SER A 392 -0.47 13.69 0.15
C SER A 392 -0.73 15.03 0.86
N THR A 393 -1.96 15.28 1.28
CA THR A 393 -2.35 16.51 1.99
C THR A 393 -2.49 16.32 3.49
N MET A 394 -2.46 15.06 3.98
CA MET A 394 -2.47 14.76 5.41
C MET A 394 -1.21 15.35 6.06
N PRO A 395 -1.31 16.00 7.24
CA PRO A 395 -0.26 16.90 7.70
C PRO A 395 1.03 16.19 8.14
N SER A 396 0.95 14.96 8.65
CA SER A 396 2.11 14.18 9.09
C SER A 396 1.75 12.71 9.37
N GLU A 397 2.77 11.85 9.49
CA GLU A 397 2.60 10.47 9.99
C GLU A 397 2.12 10.46 11.46
N GLN A 398 2.50 11.48 12.26
CA GLN A 398 2.02 11.59 13.63
C GLN A 398 0.51 11.79 13.68
N TRP A 399 -0.04 12.64 12.83
CA TRP A 399 -1.49 12.83 12.72
C TRP A 399 -2.21 11.51 12.39
N LYS A 400 -1.70 10.74 11.43
CA LYS A 400 -2.26 9.43 11.07
C LYS A 400 -2.26 8.48 12.28
N ASN A 401 -1.18 8.44 13.03
CA ASN A 401 -1.03 7.58 14.21
C ASN A 401 -1.96 7.99 15.37
N ASP A 402 -2.12 9.29 15.61
CA ASP A 402 -3.01 9.82 16.63
C ASP A 402 -4.48 9.51 16.28
N LEU A 403 -4.86 9.66 15.00
CA LEU A 403 -6.18 9.28 14.51
C LEU A 403 -6.43 7.76 14.67
N GLY A 404 -5.47 6.91 14.30
CA GLY A 404 -5.56 5.45 14.47
C GLY A 404 -5.74 5.05 15.94
N SER A 405 -4.99 5.68 16.84
CA SER A 405 -5.11 5.45 18.29
C SER A 405 -6.50 5.87 18.84
N ALA A 406 -7.02 7.00 18.37
CA ALA A 406 -8.35 7.48 18.75
C ALA A 406 -9.47 6.57 18.22
N LEU A 407 -9.37 6.10 16.95
CA LEU A 407 -10.31 5.13 16.37
C LEU A 407 -10.32 3.81 17.14
N THR A 408 -9.15 3.32 17.55
CA THR A 408 -9.01 2.10 18.37
C THR A 408 -9.66 2.27 19.75
N THR A 409 -9.43 3.42 20.38
CA THR A 409 -10.05 3.75 21.66
C THR A 409 -11.56 3.81 21.56
N TYR A 410 -12.07 4.45 20.51
CA TYR A 410 -13.51 4.52 20.25
C TYR A 410 -14.12 3.14 19.97
N ALA A 411 -13.47 2.31 19.16
CA ALA A 411 -13.94 0.96 18.88
C ALA A 411 -14.06 0.10 20.14
N ALA A 412 -13.13 0.25 21.09
CA ALA A 412 -13.14 -0.47 22.35
C ALA A 412 -14.31 -0.04 23.28
N ASP A 413 -14.73 1.23 23.22
CA ASP A 413 -15.83 1.79 24.00
C ASP A 413 -16.50 2.94 23.22
N GLN A 414 -17.61 2.61 22.53
CA GLN A 414 -18.30 3.47 21.56
C GLN A 414 -19.14 4.56 22.25
N THR A 415 -18.47 5.43 23.02
CA THR A 415 -19.08 6.58 23.68
C THR A 415 -18.84 7.89 22.90
N ASP A 416 -19.71 8.88 23.10
CA ASP A 416 -19.49 10.21 22.52
C ASP A 416 -18.21 10.88 23.05
N ALA A 417 -17.80 10.56 24.28
CA ALA A 417 -16.55 11.05 24.86
C ALA A 417 -15.33 10.51 24.06
N ASN A 418 -15.34 9.23 23.72
CA ASN A 418 -14.27 8.64 22.90
C ASN A 418 -14.34 9.07 21.44
N TRP A 419 -15.56 9.29 20.90
CA TRP A 419 -15.68 9.92 19.57
C TRP A 419 -15.12 11.34 19.54
N LYS A 420 -15.23 12.09 20.64
CA LYS A 420 -14.61 13.41 20.74
C LYS A 420 -13.08 13.35 20.62
N LEU A 421 -12.43 12.25 21.06
CA LEU A 421 -11.00 12.05 20.84
C LEU A 421 -10.69 11.90 19.33
N VAL A 422 -11.53 11.18 18.58
CA VAL A 422 -11.41 11.07 17.12
C VAL A 422 -11.56 12.44 16.45
N GLN A 423 -12.56 13.24 16.86
CA GLN A 423 -12.74 14.59 16.35
C GLN A 423 -11.52 15.48 16.63
N THR A 424 -10.98 15.43 17.85
CA THR A 424 -9.78 16.19 18.22
C THR A 424 -8.57 15.74 17.40
N ALA A 425 -8.32 14.44 17.27
CA ALA A 425 -7.22 13.92 16.45
C ALA A 425 -7.38 14.32 14.98
N PHE A 426 -8.59 14.26 14.44
CA PHE A 426 -8.85 14.59 13.04
C PHE A 426 -8.69 16.10 12.76
N VAL A 427 -9.24 16.99 13.60
CA VAL A 427 -9.32 18.43 13.33
C VAL A 427 -8.20 19.21 14.02
N ASP A 428 -8.09 19.10 15.36
CA ASP A 428 -7.21 19.94 16.14
C ASP A 428 -5.73 19.59 15.90
N GLU A 429 -5.42 18.25 15.86
CA GLU A 429 -4.06 17.79 15.57
C GLU A 429 -3.67 18.03 14.11
N TRP A 430 -4.63 18.05 13.15
CA TRP A 430 -4.33 18.44 11.77
C TRP A 430 -3.71 19.83 11.71
N ALA A 431 -4.38 20.83 12.29
CA ALA A 431 -3.87 22.20 12.28
C ALA A 431 -2.54 22.37 13.00
N LYS A 432 -2.33 21.62 14.08
CA LYS A 432 -1.08 21.63 14.87
C LYS A 432 0.08 21.03 14.07
N GLU A 433 -0.12 19.87 13.47
CA GLU A 433 0.90 19.17 12.68
C GLU A 433 1.24 19.94 11.39
N ALA A 434 0.25 20.48 10.69
CA ALA A 434 0.46 21.36 9.53
C ALA A 434 1.27 22.61 9.86
N ALA A 435 1.07 23.18 11.06
CA ALA A 435 1.86 24.32 11.52
C ALA A 435 3.31 23.92 11.90
N ALA A 436 3.53 22.69 12.35
CA ALA A 436 4.85 22.15 12.68
C ALA A 436 5.67 21.88 11.41
N ALA A 437 5.05 21.34 10.38
CA ALA A 437 5.69 21.03 9.08
C ALA A 437 6.15 22.28 8.31
N THR A 438 5.66 23.48 8.68
CA THR A 438 5.98 24.76 8.00
C THR A 438 7.21 25.46 8.64
N LYS A 439 7.79 24.90 9.70
CA LYS A 439 9.00 25.41 10.39
C LYS A 439 10.24 24.65 9.97
#